data_f045c030e418962e3929a97067f335c9
#
_entry.id   f045c030e418962e3929a97067f335c9
#
_cell.length_a   1.000
_cell.length_b   1.000
_cell.length_c   1.000
_cell.angle_alpha   90.00
_cell.angle_beta   90.00
_cell.angle_gamma   90.00
#
_symmetry.space_group_name_H-M   'P 1'
#
loop_
_entity.id
_entity.type
_entity.pdbx_description
1 polymer ?
#
loop_
_entity_poly.entity_id
_entity_poly.type
_entity_poly.pdbx_seq_one_letter_code
_entity_poly.pdbx_strand_id
1 'polypeptide(L)'
;YTMWVLVPLVLATRLQGTDLSWAAFWVLGAGAIGCAGGGWVALRWGSARVASTQLAISGLCCLATPWVIDAPTPLFYGWLVLWGITVAGDSPQFSTLTARNAPPQAVGSVLTLTNSMGFALSIVSILLFVSLSQTVSLGALLPWLALGPALGLWAMKRLIREEQGTPR
;
A
#
# COMPACT_ATOMS: atom_id res chain seq x y z
N TYR A 1 5.74 0.44 -2.17
CA TYR A 1 6.99 1.26 -2.19
C TYR A 1 6.88 2.47 -3.10
N THR A 2 6.25 2.34 -4.27
CA THR A 2 6.06 3.47 -5.19
C THR A 2 5.32 4.63 -4.52
N MET A 3 4.27 4.36 -3.75
CA MET A 3 3.55 5.38 -2.98
C MET A 3 4.50 6.11 -2.01
N TRP A 4 5.37 5.40 -1.30
CA TRP A 4 6.28 6.01 -0.33
C TRP A 4 7.25 7.01 -0.97
N VAL A 5 7.71 6.73 -2.19
CA VAL A 5 8.55 7.67 -2.95
C VAL A 5 7.74 8.87 -3.45
N LEU A 6 6.46 8.66 -3.80
CA LEU A 6 5.61 9.72 -4.32
C LEU A 6 5.01 10.63 -3.24
N VAL A 7 4.93 10.19 -1.97
CA VAL A 7 4.41 11.00 -0.85
C VAL A 7 5.13 12.35 -0.73
N PRO A 8 6.47 12.42 -0.71
CA PRO A 8 7.16 13.71 -0.69
C PRO A 8 6.84 14.60 -1.89
N LEU A 9 6.67 14.03 -3.10
CA LEU A 9 6.27 14.77 -4.30
C LEU A 9 4.86 15.35 -4.18
N VAL A 10 3.93 14.55 -3.64
CA VAL A 10 2.56 15.00 -3.37
C VAL A 10 2.54 16.10 -2.31
N LEU A 11 3.31 15.96 -1.23
CA LEU A 11 3.41 16.98 -0.19
C LEU A 11 4.09 18.26 -0.71
N ALA A 12 5.07 18.14 -1.61
CA ALA A 12 5.78 19.27 -2.19
C ALA A 12 4.86 20.20 -3.02
N THR A 13 3.67 19.75 -3.40
CA THR A 13 2.65 20.63 -4.01
C THR A 13 2.14 21.71 -3.06
N ARG A 14 2.30 21.51 -1.74
CA ARG A 14 1.77 22.40 -0.70
C ARG A 14 2.77 22.84 0.36
N LEU A 15 3.86 22.09 0.56
CA LEU A 15 4.86 22.31 1.60
C LEU A 15 6.26 22.38 1.04
N GLN A 16 7.15 23.07 1.77
CA GLN A 16 8.58 23.15 1.44
C GLN A 16 9.44 23.00 2.69
N GLY A 17 10.70 22.69 2.47
CA GLY A 17 11.71 22.64 3.54
C GLY A 17 11.39 21.65 4.65
N THR A 18 11.55 22.09 5.89
CA THR A 18 11.42 21.27 7.10
C THR A 18 10.00 20.75 7.31
N ASP A 19 8.98 21.55 6.96
CA ASP A 19 7.57 21.16 7.12
C ASP A 19 7.19 20.00 6.21
N LEU A 20 7.72 19.97 4.99
CA LEU A 20 7.56 18.84 4.07
C LEU A 20 8.16 17.56 4.67
N SER A 21 9.35 17.65 5.25
CA SER A 21 10.04 16.50 5.86
C SER A 21 9.27 15.95 7.06
N TRP A 22 8.76 16.82 7.93
CA TRP A 22 7.93 16.41 9.06
C TRP A 22 6.59 15.80 8.62
N ALA A 23 5.93 16.40 7.63
CA ALA A 23 4.68 15.86 7.10
C ALA A 23 4.91 14.47 6.47
N ALA A 24 5.96 14.31 5.68
CA ALA A 24 6.33 13.00 5.11
C ALA A 24 6.62 11.97 6.19
N PHE A 25 7.39 12.35 7.24
CA PHE A 25 7.67 11.49 8.39
C PHE A 25 6.38 10.99 9.05
N TRP A 26 5.42 11.86 9.33
CA TRP A 26 4.17 11.46 9.98
C TRP A 26 3.26 10.61 9.07
N VAL A 27 3.17 10.94 7.78
CA VAL A 27 2.37 10.15 6.82
C VAL A 27 2.95 8.74 6.67
N LEU A 28 4.27 8.62 6.51
CA LEU A 28 4.91 7.31 6.36
C LEU A 28 4.93 6.55 7.70
N GLY A 29 5.19 7.26 8.80
CA GLY A 29 5.18 6.70 10.16
C GLY A 29 3.81 6.17 10.58
N ALA A 30 2.71 6.77 10.10
CA ALA A 30 1.36 6.27 10.31
C ALA A 30 1.16 4.84 9.79
N GLY A 31 1.97 4.41 8.84
CA GLY A 31 2.01 3.02 8.36
C GLY A 31 2.28 2.00 9.47
N ALA A 32 3.02 2.38 10.52
CA ALA A 32 3.23 1.52 11.70
C ALA A 32 1.91 1.15 12.38
N ILE A 33 0.94 2.07 12.42
CA ILE A 33 -0.41 1.82 12.94
C ILE A 33 -1.13 0.79 12.06
N GLY A 34 -0.98 0.89 10.74
CA GLY A 34 -1.53 -0.06 9.77
C GLY A 34 -0.95 -1.47 9.96
N CYS A 35 0.37 -1.57 10.17
CA CYS A 35 1.05 -2.85 10.42
C CYS A 35 0.59 -3.48 11.75
N ALA A 36 0.66 -2.73 12.85
CA ALA A 36 0.31 -3.23 14.17
C ALA A 36 -1.20 -3.54 14.29
N GLY A 37 -2.05 -2.59 13.87
CA GLY A 37 -3.50 -2.75 13.91
C GLY A 37 -3.98 -3.85 12.97
N GLY A 38 -3.45 -3.89 11.74
CA GLY A 38 -3.73 -4.93 10.76
C GLY A 38 -3.33 -6.31 11.28
N GLY A 39 -2.16 -6.44 11.92
CA GLY A 39 -1.73 -7.68 12.56
C GLY A 39 -2.69 -8.13 13.66
N TRP A 40 -3.09 -7.23 14.53
CA TRP A 40 -4.04 -7.53 15.61
C TRP A 40 -5.41 -7.96 15.08
N VAL A 41 -5.94 -7.26 14.10
CA VAL A 41 -7.23 -7.61 13.47
C VAL A 41 -7.14 -8.95 12.74
N ALA A 42 -5.99 -9.26 12.12
CA ALA A 42 -5.77 -10.51 11.39
C ALA A 42 -5.81 -11.75 12.32
N LEU A 43 -5.54 -11.59 13.61
CA LEU A 43 -5.71 -12.68 14.60
C LEU A 43 -7.17 -13.15 14.68
N ARG A 44 -8.14 -12.27 14.42
CA ARG A 44 -9.57 -12.58 14.50
C ARG A 44 -10.19 -12.82 13.12
N TRP A 45 -9.83 -12.04 12.14
CA TRP A 45 -10.50 -12.02 10.82
C TRP A 45 -9.75 -12.77 9.72
N GLY A 46 -8.51 -13.15 9.98
CA GLY A 46 -7.63 -13.79 9.02
C GLY A 46 -6.82 -12.80 8.19
N SER A 47 -5.62 -13.22 7.80
CA SER A 47 -4.67 -12.36 7.09
C SER A 47 -5.11 -12.01 5.67
N ALA A 48 -5.81 -12.91 4.96
CA ALA A 48 -6.26 -12.63 3.60
C ALA A 48 -7.35 -11.54 3.56
N ARG A 49 -8.28 -11.55 4.54
CA ARG A 49 -9.32 -10.51 4.63
C ARG A 49 -8.73 -9.16 4.98
N VAL A 50 -7.82 -9.11 5.95
CA VAL A 50 -7.18 -7.85 6.36
C VAL A 50 -6.34 -7.28 5.21
N ALA A 51 -5.52 -8.11 4.56
CA ALA A 51 -4.74 -7.68 3.40
C ALA A 51 -5.63 -7.16 2.27
N SER A 52 -6.72 -7.87 1.94
CA SER A 52 -7.63 -7.44 0.88
C SER A 52 -8.36 -6.13 1.21
N THR A 53 -8.75 -5.93 2.48
CA THR A 53 -9.38 -4.67 2.91
C THR A 53 -8.41 -3.50 2.81
N GLN A 54 -7.18 -3.65 3.32
CA GLN A 54 -6.15 -2.61 3.25
C GLN A 54 -5.79 -2.29 1.79
N LEU A 55 -5.63 -3.32 0.97
CA LEU A 55 -5.36 -3.18 -0.46
C LEU A 55 -6.49 -2.46 -1.20
N ALA A 56 -7.75 -2.79 -0.87
CA ALA A 56 -8.93 -2.12 -1.45
C ALA A 56 -8.97 -0.63 -1.08
N ILE A 57 -8.76 -0.30 0.21
CA ILE A 57 -8.74 1.09 0.68
C ILE A 57 -7.57 1.85 0.02
N SER A 58 -6.38 1.25 -0.05
CA SER A 58 -5.24 1.85 -0.76
C SER A 58 -5.56 2.13 -2.23
N GLY A 59 -6.20 1.19 -2.93
CA GLY A 59 -6.67 1.38 -4.31
C GLY A 59 -7.68 2.52 -4.44
N LEU A 60 -8.62 2.62 -3.51
CA LEU A 60 -9.58 3.73 -3.46
C LEU A 60 -8.89 5.07 -3.19
N CYS A 61 -7.86 5.11 -2.33
CA CYS A 61 -7.06 6.31 -2.13
C CYS A 61 -6.35 6.76 -3.41
N CYS A 62 -5.82 5.81 -4.20
CA CYS A 62 -5.24 6.14 -5.51
C CYS A 62 -6.28 6.75 -6.45
N LEU A 63 -7.46 6.15 -6.55
CA LEU A 63 -8.54 6.65 -7.41
C LEU A 63 -9.09 8.00 -6.94
N ALA A 64 -9.12 8.27 -5.63
CA ALA A 64 -9.60 9.52 -5.07
C ALA A 64 -8.65 10.71 -5.30
N THR A 65 -7.40 10.49 -5.71
CA THR A 65 -6.40 11.54 -5.88
C THR A 65 -6.87 12.77 -6.66
N PRO A 66 -7.54 12.65 -7.83
CA PRO A 66 -7.94 13.82 -8.61
C PRO A 66 -8.85 14.81 -7.86
N TRP A 67 -9.62 14.31 -6.90
CA TRP A 67 -10.56 15.12 -6.11
C TRP A 67 -9.95 15.62 -4.80
N VAL A 68 -8.95 14.91 -4.27
CA VAL A 68 -8.41 15.19 -2.93
C VAL A 68 -7.11 15.99 -2.99
N ILE A 69 -6.38 15.93 -4.10
CA ILE A 69 -5.09 16.62 -4.22
C ILE A 69 -5.22 18.14 -4.05
N ASP A 70 -6.35 18.72 -4.48
CA ASP A 70 -6.65 20.15 -4.37
C ASP A 70 -7.65 20.46 -3.24
N ALA A 71 -8.06 19.45 -2.46
CA ALA A 71 -9.04 19.60 -1.38
C ALA A 71 -8.50 20.44 -0.20
N PRO A 72 -9.39 20.93 0.71
CA PRO A 72 -8.96 21.61 1.93
C PRO A 72 -7.94 20.79 2.75
N THR A 73 -7.05 21.50 3.42
CA THR A 73 -5.91 20.93 4.16
C THR A 73 -6.25 19.72 5.04
N PRO A 74 -7.32 19.75 5.88
CA PRO A 74 -7.63 18.59 6.73
C PRO A 74 -7.99 17.33 5.94
N LEU A 75 -8.71 17.48 4.82
CA LEU A 75 -9.09 16.35 3.96
C LEU A 75 -7.88 15.77 3.22
N PHE A 76 -7.01 16.64 2.72
CA PHE A 76 -5.77 16.24 2.05
C PHE A 76 -4.85 15.42 2.97
N TYR A 77 -4.59 15.92 4.20
CA TYR A 77 -3.74 15.17 5.15
C TYR A 77 -4.42 13.91 5.68
N GLY A 78 -5.73 13.96 5.95
CA GLY A 78 -6.50 12.77 6.36
C GLY A 78 -6.42 11.66 5.31
N TRP A 79 -6.54 12.01 4.04
CA TRP A 79 -6.37 11.07 2.93
C TRP A 79 -4.95 10.50 2.85
N LEU A 80 -3.90 11.34 2.95
CA LEU A 80 -2.51 10.86 2.93
C LEU A 80 -2.20 9.92 4.09
N VAL A 81 -2.66 10.24 5.30
CA VAL A 81 -2.46 9.39 6.48
C VAL A 81 -3.20 8.07 6.31
N LEU A 82 -4.46 8.09 5.87
CA LEU A 82 -5.22 6.87 5.59
C LEU A 82 -4.52 6.00 4.54
N TRP A 83 -4.02 6.63 3.48
CA TRP A 83 -3.28 5.92 2.45
C TRP A 83 -1.97 5.33 2.98
N GLY A 84 -1.20 6.08 3.80
CA GLY A 84 0.01 5.60 4.48
C GLY A 84 -0.25 4.40 5.39
N ILE A 85 -1.32 4.43 6.17
CA ILE A 85 -1.75 3.33 7.05
C ILE A 85 -2.05 2.07 6.23
N THR A 86 -2.83 2.20 5.17
CA THR A 86 -3.32 1.04 4.42
C THR A 86 -2.25 0.43 3.52
N VAL A 87 -1.39 1.26 2.91
CA VAL A 87 -0.33 0.77 2.01
C VAL A 87 0.81 0.06 2.74
N ALA A 88 1.04 0.41 4.01
CA ALA A 88 2.07 -0.27 4.80
C ALA A 88 1.52 -1.53 5.48
N GLY A 89 0.26 -1.48 5.92
CA GLY A 89 -0.35 -2.51 6.74
C GLY A 89 -0.62 -3.83 6.01
N ASP A 90 -0.69 -3.84 4.68
CA ASP A 90 -0.90 -5.07 3.89
C ASP A 90 0.36 -5.95 3.81
N SER A 91 1.56 -5.36 3.84
CA SER A 91 2.84 -6.08 3.68
C SER A 91 3.07 -7.21 4.69
N PRO A 92 2.85 -7.03 6.01
CA PRO A 92 2.98 -8.13 6.97
C PRO A 92 1.97 -9.25 6.72
N GLN A 93 0.78 -8.91 6.22
CA GLN A 93 -0.25 -9.89 5.91
C GLN A 93 0.13 -10.76 4.71
N PHE A 94 0.67 -10.15 3.65
CA PHE A 94 1.19 -10.89 2.50
C PHE A 94 2.35 -11.80 2.87
N SER A 95 3.28 -11.35 3.70
CA SER A 95 4.37 -12.19 4.21
C SER A 95 3.84 -13.38 5.01
N THR A 96 2.83 -13.17 5.85
CA THR A 96 2.17 -14.24 6.61
C THR A 96 1.48 -15.25 5.69
N LEU A 97 0.74 -14.78 4.68
CA LEU A 97 0.07 -15.64 3.71
C LEU A 97 1.07 -16.45 2.89
N THR A 98 2.16 -15.82 2.45
CA THR A 98 3.25 -16.49 1.73
C THR A 98 3.88 -17.59 2.59
N ALA A 99 4.21 -17.28 3.86
CA ALA A 99 4.81 -18.25 4.78
C ALA A 99 3.89 -19.45 5.06
N ARG A 100 2.57 -19.21 5.20
CA ARG A 100 1.57 -20.27 5.47
C ARG A 100 1.37 -21.20 4.28
N ASN A 101 1.53 -20.71 3.06
CA ASN A 101 1.32 -21.48 1.83
C ASN A 101 2.62 -22.07 1.26
N ALA A 102 3.78 -21.76 1.84
CA ALA A 102 5.06 -22.30 1.43
C ALA A 102 5.34 -23.67 2.08
N PRO A 103 6.06 -24.57 1.39
CA PRO A 103 6.56 -25.80 2.00
C PRO A 103 7.40 -25.48 3.23
N PRO A 104 7.24 -26.20 4.36
CA PRO A 104 7.93 -25.89 5.62
C PRO A 104 9.46 -25.78 5.51
N GLN A 105 10.06 -26.60 4.62
CA GLN A 105 11.50 -26.62 4.39
C GLN A 105 12.01 -25.45 3.53
N ALA A 106 11.12 -24.73 2.85
CA ALA A 106 11.44 -23.69 1.86
C ALA A 106 10.85 -22.31 2.19
N VAL A 107 10.25 -22.12 3.38
CA VAL A 107 9.57 -20.86 3.75
C VAL A 107 10.48 -19.65 3.56
N GLY A 108 11.71 -19.69 4.04
CA GLY A 108 12.67 -18.61 3.92
C GLY A 108 12.99 -18.30 2.45
N SER A 109 13.25 -19.31 1.64
CA SER A 109 13.56 -19.16 0.20
C SER A 109 12.37 -18.57 -0.58
N VAL A 110 11.15 -19.04 -0.28
CA VAL A 110 9.92 -18.53 -0.93
C VAL A 110 9.69 -17.08 -0.56
N LEU A 111 9.82 -16.71 0.72
CA LEU A 111 9.69 -15.32 1.17
C LEU A 111 10.74 -14.41 0.51
N THR A 112 12.00 -14.86 0.47
CA THR A 112 13.09 -14.10 -0.17
C THR A 112 12.81 -13.88 -1.65
N LEU A 113 12.42 -14.94 -2.37
CA LEU A 113 12.11 -14.86 -3.80
C LEU A 113 10.93 -13.92 -4.07
N THR A 114 9.83 -14.08 -3.32
CA THR A 114 8.63 -13.25 -3.47
C THR A 114 8.95 -11.77 -3.19
N ASN A 115 9.69 -11.48 -2.12
CA ASN A 115 10.10 -10.11 -1.80
C ASN A 115 11.04 -9.53 -2.87
N SER A 116 12.01 -10.31 -3.36
CA SER A 116 12.92 -9.87 -4.43
C SER A 116 12.18 -9.52 -5.71
N MET A 117 11.20 -10.34 -6.11
CA MET A 117 10.33 -10.04 -7.26
C MET A 117 9.49 -8.76 -7.02
N GLY A 118 8.96 -8.60 -5.81
CA GLY A 118 8.22 -7.41 -5.43
C GLY A 118 9.08 -6.14 -5.48
N PHE A 119 10.31 -6.21 -4.98
CA PHE A 119 11.26 -5.09 -5.07
C PHE A 119 11.67 -4.78 -6.51
N ALA A 120 11.93 -5.78 -7.33
CA ALA A 120 12.25 -5.59 -8.75
C ALA A 120 11.10 -4.87 -9.48
N LEU A 121 9.86 -5.30 -9.26
CA LEU A 121 8.67 -4.64 -9.80
C LEU A 121 8.53 -3.20 -9.28
N SER A 122 8.82 -2.98 -8.00
CA SER A 122 8.77 -1.65 -7.39
C SER A 122 9.80 -0.70 -8.01
N ILE A 123 11.00 -1.14 -8.32
CA ILE A 123 12.03 -0.32 -8.99
C ILE A 123 11.49 0.17 -10.34
N VAL A 124 10.95 -0.73 -11.16
CA VAL A 124 10.38 -0.37 -12.46
C VAL A 124 9.23 0.63 -12.30
N SER A 125 8.32 0.37 -11.36
CA SER A 125 7.20 1.24 -11.07
C SER A 125 7.65 2.63 -10.59
N ILE A 126 8.61 2.70 -9.65
CA ILE A 126 9.14 3.97 -9.13
C ILE A 126 9.76 4.80 -10.27
N LEU A 127 10.65 4.19 -11.05
CA LEU A 127 11.30 4.89 -12.17
C LEU A 127 10.28 5.42 -13.18
N LEU A 128 9.28 4.61 -13.52
CA LEU A 128 8.21 5.01 -14.43
C LEU A 128 7.40 6.20 -13.87
N PHE A 129 6.92 6.09 -12.62
CA PHE A 129 6.07 7.13 -12.04
C PHE A 129 6.83 8.42 -11.74
N VAL A 130 8.08 8.34 -11.30
CA VAL A 130 8.94 9.52 -11.10
C VAL A 130 9.25 10.20 -12.43
N SER A 131 9.53 9.44 -13.48
CA SER A 131 9.74 10.01 -14.82
C SER A 131 8.47 10.68 -15.35
N LEU A 132 7.33 10.02 -15.27
CA LEU A 132 6.05 10.57 -15.74
C LEU A 132 5.58 11.77 -14.92
N SER A 133 5.93 11.87 -13.63
CA SER A 133 5.58 13.02 -12.79
C SER A 133 6.22 14.34 -13.23
N GLN A 134 7.23 14.28 -14.10
CA GLN A 134 7.85 15.47 -14.70
C GLN A 134 7.00 16.09 -15.83
N THR A 135 6.11 15.31 -16.44
CA THR A 135 5.31 15.72 -17.61
C THR A 135 3.81 15.64 -17.38
N VAL A 136 3.37 14.82 -16.46
CA VAL A 136 1.96 14.58 -16.13
C VAL A 136 1.68 15.02 -14.70
N SER A 137 0.54 15.69 -14.48
CA SER A 137 0.15 16.09 -13.13
C SER A 137 -0.06 14.88 -12.20
N LEU A 138 0.30 15.01 -10.94
CA LEU A 138 0.14 13.94 -9.94
C LEU A 138 -1.32 13.49 -9.80
N GLY A 139 -2.29 14.44 -9.93
CA GLY A 139 -3.71 14.12 -9.91
C GLY A 139 -4.16 13.17 -11.01
N ALA A 140 -3.56 13.27 -12.20
CA ALA A 140 -3.84 12.36 -13.32
C ALA A 140 -3.01 11.07 -13.26
N LEU A 141 -1.83 11.13 -12.67
CA LEU A 141 -0.87 10.02 -12.65
C LEU A 141 -1.17 9.01 -11.55
N LEU A 142 -1.46 9.45 -10.33
CA LEU A 142 -1.63 8.57 -9.16
C LEU A 142 -2.79 7.57 -9.26
N PRO A 143 -3.93 7.86 -9.94
CA PRO A 143 -4.96 6.85 -10.15
C PRO A 143 -4.48 5.58 -10.86
N TRP A 144 -3.46 5.67 -11.70
CA TRP A 144 -2.88 4.49 -12.36
C TRP A 144 -2.21 3.51 -11.39
N LEU A 145 -1.79 3.98 -10.21
CA LEU A 145 -1.32 3.08 -9.15
C LEU A 145 -2.40 2.12 -8.66
N ALA A 146 -3.69 2.43 -8.85
CA ALA A 146 -4.78 1.54 -8.48
C ALA A 146 -4.78 0.22 -9.25
N LEU A 147 -4.08 0.13 -10.39
CA LEU A 147 -3.90 -1.13 -11.12
C LEU A 147 -3.23 -2.21 -10.26
N GLY A 148 -2.25 -1.85 -9.42
CA GLY A 148 -1.61 -2.77 -8.49
C GLY A 148 -2.60 -3.40 -7.51
N PRO A 149 -3.30 -2.62 -6.68
CA PRO A 149 -4.38 -3.11 -5.82
C PRO A 149 -5.46 -3.89 -6.55
N ALA A 150 -5.88 -3.47 -7.74
CA ALA A 150 -6.90 -4.18 -8.52
C ALA A 150 -6.45 -5.58 -8.91
N LEU A 151 -5.24 -5.72 -9.44
CA LEU A 151 -4.64 -7.00 -9.80
C LEU A 151 -4.41 -7.88 -8.55
N GLY A 152 -3.93 -7.27 -7.45
CA GLY A 152 -3.73 -7.96 -6.18
C GLY A 152 -5.04 -8.53 -5.62
N LEU A 153 -6.12 -7.73 -5.60
CA LEU A 153 -7.45 -8.18 -5.18
C LEU A 153 -7.99 -9.29 -6.06
N TRP A 154 -7.78 -9.21 -7.38
CA TRP A 154 -8.17 -10.26 -8.29
C TRP A 154 -7.45 -11.58 -8.00
N ALA A 155 -6.12 -11.52 -7.80
CA ALA A 155 -5.31 -12.69 -7.48
C ALA A 155 -5.67 -13.32 -6.12
N MET A 156 -6.05 -12.49 -5.13
CA MET A 156 -6.40 -12.95 -3.78
C MET A 156 -7.80 -13.57 -3.66
N LYS A 157 -8.66 -13.48 -4.67
CA LYS A 157 -10.06 -13.99 -4.60
C LYS A 157 -10.14 -15.43 -4.12
N ARG A 158 -9.22 -16.28 -4.55
CA ARG A 158 -9.17 -17.69 -4.14
C ARG A 158 -8.83 -17.84 -2.66
N LEU A 159 -7.79 -17.17 -2.19
CA LEU A 159 -7.36 -17.22 -0.78
C LEU A 159 -8.43 -16.70 0.18
N ILE A 160 -9.15 -15.66 -0.21
CA ILE A 160 -10.24 -15.10 0.59
C ILE A 160 -11.37 -16.13 0.74
N ARG A 161 -11.70 -16.87 -0.32
CA ARG A 161 -12.74 -17.93 -0.29
C ARG A 161 -12.31 -19.11 0.58
N GLU A 162 -11.05 -19.51 0.52
CA GLU A 162 -10.49 -20.60 1.32
C GLU A 162 -10.52 -20.27 2.82
N GLU A 163 -10.18 -19.02 3.21
CA GLU A 163 -10.31 -18.57 4.61
C GLU A 163 -11.78 -18.51 5.10
N GLN A 164 -12.74 -18.35 4.19
CA GLN A 164 -14.16 -18.32 4.55
C GLN A 164 -14.75 -19.71 4.76
N GLY A 165 -14.21 -20.73 4.09
CA GLY A 165 -14.70 -22.10 4.12
C GLY A 165 -14.11 -22.98 5.22
N THR A 166 -13.08 -22.51 5.96
CA THR A 166 -12.44 -23.25 7.04
C THR A 166 -13.12 -22.90 8.37
N PRO A 167 -13.92 -23.80 8.99
CA PRO A 167 -14.42 -23.57 10.34
C PRO A 167 -13.24 -23.49 11.32
N ARG A 168 -13.28 -22.52 12.23
CA ARG A 168 -12.30 -22.30 13.29
C ARG A 168 -12.60 -23.17 14.50
#